data_18a8790a24b2634ebf6e8420b83bd20c
#
_entry.id   18a8790a24b2634ebf6e8420b83bd20c
#
_cell.length_a   1.000
_cell.length_b   1.000
_cell.length_c   1.000
_cell.angle_alpha   90.00
_cell.angle_beta   90.00
_cell.angle_gamma   90.00
#
_symmetry.space_group_name_H-M   'P 1'
#
loop_
_entity.id
_entity.type
_entity.pdbx_description
1 polymer ?
#
loop_
_entity_poly.entity_id
_entity_poly.type
_entity_poly.pdbx_seq_one_letter_code
_entity_poly.pdbx_strand_id
1 'polypeptide(L)'
;MTETKNEIRVAKNHKDRLFRMIFREKKELLSLYNAVNGTSYTNAEELEIVTLENAIYMNMKNDLAFIMDTNLYLYEHQSTYNPNMPLRDLFYICSEYQKLVDKKSLYSSTLQKIPAPNFIEFYNGSTAAPDCTELRLSSAFEHLSGEPKLELIVTVLNVNVGHNAELMQHCNTLNEYAQYLSLIHISEPTRLR
;
A
#
# COMPACT_ATOMS: atom_id res chain seq x y z
N MET A 1 32.27 -5.72 -4.93
CA MET A 1 31.12 -4.81 -5.24
C MET A 1 29.78 -5.53 -5.33
N THR A 2 29.72 -6.85 -5.38
CA THR A 2 28.49 -7.68 -5.49
C THR A 2 27.85 -7.97 -4.13
N GLU A 3 28.58 -8.09 -3.05
CA GLU A 3 28.04 -8.41 -1.71
C GLU A 3 27.18 -7.28 -1.12
N THR A 4 27.55 -6.04 -1.31
CA THR A 4 26.83 -4.88 -0.75
C THR A 4 25.45 -4.66 -1.36
N LYS A 5 25.28 -4.99 -2.66
CA LYS A 5 23.95 -4.92 -3.32
C LYS A 5 23.01 -6.01 -2.84
N ASN A 6 23.54 -7.17 -2.47
CA ASN A 6 22.76 -8.28 -1.93
C ASN A 6 22.26 -8.00 -0.51
N GLU A 7 23.10 -7.44 0.37
CA GLU A 7 22.70 -7.10 1.75
C GLU A 7 21.61 -6.03 1.80
N ILE A 8 21.69 -4.98 0.97
CA ILE A 8 20.65 -3.94 0.87
C ILE A 8 19.34 -4.52 0.31
N ARG A 9 19.43 -5.47 -0.64
CA ARG A 9 18.25 -6.15 -1.20
C ARG A 9 17.59 -7.07 -0.19
N VAL A 10 18.36 -7.75 0.62
CA VAL A 10 17.88 -8.60 1.72
C VAL A 10 17.20 -7.77 2.79
N ALA A 11 17.77 -6.62 3.20
CA ALA A 11 17.17 -5.73 4.19
C ALA A 11 15.84 -5.14 3.72
N LYS A 12 15.73 -4.67 2.47
CA LYS A 12 14.46 -4.16 1.90
C LYS A 12 13.38 -5.23 1.87
N ASN A 13 13.68 -6.42 1.38
CA ASN A 13 12.73 -7.53 1.33
C ASN A 13 12.26 -7.98 2.73
N HIS A 14 13.07 -7.72 3.78
CA HIS A 14 12.72 -8.10 5.15
C HIS A 14 11.62 -7.20 5.73
N LYS A 15 11.68 -5.89 5.46
CA LYS A 15 10.70 -4.91 5.96
C LYS A 15 9.32 -5.14 5.33
N ASP A 16 9.25 -5.22 4.01
CA ASP A 16 8.01 -5.49 3.29
C ASP A 16 7.40 -6.85 3.68
N ARG A 17 8.26 -7.86 3.86
CA ARG A 17 7.81 -9.19 4.29
C ARG A 17 7.25 -9.17 5.72
N LEU A 18 7.86 -8.42 6.63
CA LEU A 18 7.40 -8.29 8.00
C LEU A 18 6.06 -7.57 8.06
N PHE A 19 5.88 -6.46 7.33
CA PHE A 19 4.62 -5.75 7.23
C PHE A 19 3.50 -6.68 6.79
N ARG A 20 3.70 -7.41 5.68
CA ARG A 20 2.74 -8.40 5.18
C ARG A 20 2.44 -9.49 6.19
N MET A 21 3.45 -10.00 6.89
CA MET A 21 3.28 -11.07 7.88
C MET A 21 2.40 -10.62 9.04
N ILE A 22 2.62 -9.41 9.55
CA ILE A 22 1.87 -8.84 10.66
C ILE A 22 0.41 -8.58 10.25
N PHE A 23 0.23 -7.83 9.17
CA PHE A 23 -1.10 -7.37 8.75
C PHE A 23 -1.87 -8.37 7.87
N ARG A 24 -1.37 -9.58 7.65
CA ARG A 24 -2.19 -10.71 7.17
C ARG A 24 -3.13 -11.24 8.23
N GLU A 25 -2.84 -11.01 9.49
CA GLU A 25 -3.75 -11.35 10.58
C GLU A 25 -4.94 -10.39 10.56
N LYS A 26 -6.15 -10.93 10.40
CA LYS A 26 -7.38 -10.13 10.22
C LYS A 26 -7.61 -9.11 11.34
N LYS A 27 -7.27 -9.44 12.58
CA LYS A 27 -7.41 -8.53 13.73
C LYS A 27 -6.48 -7.33 13.60
N GLU A 28 -5.23 -7.56 13.22
CA GLU A 28 -4.23 -6.51 13.04
C GLU A 28 -4.58 -5.65 11.82
N LEU A 29 -5.05 -6.29 10.74
CA LEU A 29 -5.53 -5.58 9.56
C LEU A 29 -6.74 -4.71 9.86
N LEU A 30 -7.70 -5.20 10.65
CA LEU A 30 -8.86 -4.42 11.08
C LEU A 30 -8.46 -3.23 11.97
N SER A 31 -7.50 -3.43 12.87
CA SER A 31 -6.95 -2.34 13.68
C SER A 31 -6.32 -1.25 12.81
N LEU A 32 -5.51 -1.66 11.82
CA LEU A 32 -4.91 -0.74 10.85
C LEU A 32 -5.97 -0.02 10.01
N TYR A 33 -6.95 -0.77 9.50
CA TYR A 33 -8.08 -0.22 8.74
C TYR A 33 -8.84 0.84 9.54
N ASN A 34 -9.20 0.53 10.78
CA ASN A 34 -9.90 1.46 11.66
C ASN A 34 -9.09 2.74 11.90
N ALA A 35 -7.79 2.61 12.15
CA ALA A 35 -6.91 3.74 12.40
C ALA A 35 -6.76 4.64 11.17
N VAL A 36 -6.64 4.05 9.97
CA VAL A 36 -6.52 4.79 8.71
C VAL A 36 -7.81 5.52 8.34
N ASN A 37 -8.96 4.88 8.56
CA ASN A 37 -10.27 5.38 8.10
C ASN A 37 -11.06 6.09 9.21
N GLY A 38 -10.55 6.18 10.43
CA GLY A 38 -11.27 6.78 11.57
C GLY A 38 -12.54 6.01 11.95
N THR A 39 -12.54 4.68 11.78
CA THR A 39 -13.66 3.79 12.06
C THR A 39 -13.43 2.95 13.33
N SER A 40 -14.45 2.20 13.76
CA SER A 40 -14.39 1.38 14.98
C SER A 40 -15.04 0.01 14.79
N TYR A 41 -14.84 -0.64 13.65
CA TYR A 41 -15.30 -2.00 13.42
C TYR A 41 -14.67 -2.96 14.42
N THR A 42 -15.46 -3.93 14.90
CA THR A 42 -15.01 -4.91 15.91
C THR A 42 -14.94 -6.33 15.38
N ASN A 43 -15.61 -6.61 14.26
CA ASN A 43 -15.67 -7.93 13.65
C ASN A 43 -14.64 -8.07 12.52
N ALA A 44 -13.53 -8.71 12.78
CA ALA A 44 -12.49 -8.93 11.80
C ALA A 44 -12.90 -9.89 10.65
N GLU A 45 -13.97 -10.66 10.82
CA GLU A 45 -14.45 -11.57 9.77
C GLU A 45 -15.17 -10.83 8.63
N GLU A 46 -15.51 -9.57 8.81
CA GLU A 46 -16.02 -8.70 7.74
C GLU A 46 -14.96 -8.33 6.70
N LEU A 47 -13.68 -8.51 7.05
CA LEU A 47 -12.58 -8.35 6.10
C LEU A 47 -12.45 -9.58 5.20
N GLU A 48 -12.53 -9.36 3.90
CA GLU A 48 -12.21 -10.36 2.89
C GLU A 48 -10.81 -10.07 2.31
N ILE A 49 -9.83 -10.89 2.64
CA ILE A 49 -8.48 -10.75 2.09
C ILE A 49 -8.46 -11.28 0.66
N VAL A 50 -8.13 -10.42 -0.29
CA VAL A 50 -8.02 -10.74 -1.71
C VAL A 50 -6.55 -10.88 -2.04
N THR A 51 -6.07 -12.10 -2.25
CA THR A 51 -4.64 -12.35 -2.53
C THR A 51 -4.32 -12.13 -4.00
N LEU A 52 -3.36 -11.25 -4.27
CA LEU A 52 -2.75 -11.07 -5.59
C LEU A 52 -1.69 -12.15 -5.87
N GLU A 53 -2.01 -13.43 -5.69
CA GLU A 53 -1.01 -14.51 -5.81
C GLU A 53 -0.47 -14.74 -7.23
N ASN A 54 -1.05 -14.15 -8.26
CA ASN A 54 -0.74 -14.46 -9.65
C ASN A 54 -0.45 -13.26 -10.56
N ALA A 55 0.10 -12.16 -10.05
CA ALA A 55 0.66 -11.13 -10.93
C ALA A 55 1.99 -11.63 -11.55
N ILE A 56 1.93 -12.74 -12.30
CA ILE A 56 3.08 -13.36 -12.99
C ILE A 56 3.64 -12.44 -14.09
N TYR A 57 2.90 -11.45 -14.49
CA TYR A 57 3.22 -10.56 -15.61
C TYR A 57 4.04 -9.34 -15.21
N MET A 58 4.88 -9.24 -14.36
CA MET A 58 5.83 -8.14 -14.15
C MET A 58 6.62 -8.24 -12.83
N ASN A 59 6.62 -9.39 -12.14
CA ASN A 59 7.22 -9.53 -10.79
C ASN A 59 6.71 -8.50 -9.76
N MET A 60 5.52 -7.94 -9.98
CA MET A 60 4.89 -6.98 -9.10
C MET A 60 3.93 -7.72 -8.18
N LYS A 61 4.11 -7.59 -6.89
CA LYS A 61 3.23 -8.12 -5.85
C LYS A 61 2.77 -6.93 -5.00
N ASN A 62 1.47 -6.82 -4.79
CA ASN A 62 0.94 -5.93 -3.78
C ASN A 62 1.18 -6.55 -2.39
N ASP A 63 1.37 -5.73 -1.37
CA ASP A 63 1.61 -6.23 -0.01
C ASP A 63 0.33 -6.78 0.60
N LEU A 64 -0.76 -6.03 0.57
CA LEU A 64 -2.06 -6.43 1.10
C LEU A 64 -3.18 -5.88 0.21
N ALA A 65 -4.12 -6.74 -0.19
CA ALA A 65 -5.37 -6.36 -0.81
C ALA A 65 -6.53 -7.01 -0.05
N PHE A 66 -7.56 -6.24 0.26
CA PHE A 66 -8.73 -6.73 0.98
C PHE A 66 -9.98 -5.93 0.65
N ILE A 67 -11.14 -6.54 0.86
CA ILE A 67 -12.45 -5.91 0.73
C ILE A 67 -13.00 -5.70 2.14
N MET A 68 -13.50 -4.50 2.40
CA MET A 68 -14.28 -4.16 3.57
C MET A 68 -15.53 -3.41 3.11
N ASP A 69 -16.70 -3.87 3.54
CA ASP A 69 -17.99 -3.45 2.99
C ASP A 69 -18.05 -3.64 1.47
N THR A 70 -18.07 -2.56 0.71
CA THR A 70 -18.11 -2.56 -0.76
C THR A 70 -16.88 -1.90 -1.38
N ASN A 71 -15.82 -1.70 -0.59
CA ASN A 71 -14.60 -1.05 -1.01
C ASN A 71 -13.43 -2.04 -1.05
N LEU A 72 -12.58 -1.89 -2.04
CA LEU A 72 -11.33 -2.64 -2.17
C LEU A 72 -10.17 -1.73 -1.72
N TYR A 73 -9.38 -2.22 -0.78
CA TYR A 73 -8.21 -1.52 -0.26
C TYR A 73 -6.93 -2.20 -0.72
N LEU A 74 -5.98 -1.40 -1.21
CA LEU A 74 -4.63 -1.83 -1.55
C LEU A 74 -3.67 -1.09 -0.62
N TYR A 75 -3.04 -1.83 0.29
CA TYR A 75 -2.07 -1.33 1.26
C TYR A 75 -0.68 -1.79 0.85
N GLU A 76 0.22 -0.85 0.64
CA GLU A 76 1.61 -1.07 0.27
C GLU A 76 2.54 -0.50 1.33
N HIS A 77 3.63 -1.19 1.63
CA HIS A 77 4.72 -0.66 2.44
C HIS A 77 5.90 -0.29 1.56
N GLN A 78 6.42 0.94 1.71
CA GLN A 78 7.52 1.44 0.90
C GLN A 78 8.63 2.06 1.76
N SER A 79 9.84 1.53 1.66
CA SER A 79 11.04 2.10 2.30
C SER A 79 11.82 3.07 1.40
N THR A 80 11.31 3.34 0.21
CA THR A 80 11.88 4.32 -0.74
C THR A 80 10.75 5.04 -1.43
N TYR A 81 10.78 6.37 -1.47
CA TYR A 81 9.80 7.15 -2.22
C TYR A 81 9.78 6.72 -3.69
N ASN A 82 8.60 6.39 -4.19
CA ASN A 82 8.41 5.93 -5.56
C ASN A 82 7.27 6.71 -6.24
N PRO A 83 7.58 7.68 -7.10
CA PRO A 83 6.56 8.48 -7.79
C PRO A 83 5.71 7.68 -8.79
N ASN A 84 6.11 6.44 -9.12
CA ASN A 84 5.38 5.58 -10.03
C ASN A 84 4.33 4.69 -9.35
N MET A 85 4.05 4.90 -8.05
CA MET A 85 3.03 4.10 -7.34
C MET A 85 1.66 4.18 -8.00
N PRO A 86 1.13 5.35 -8.43
CA PRO A 86 -0.16 5.39 -9.11
C PRO A 86 -0.22 4.55 -10.38
N LEU A 87 0.87 4.50 -11.14
CA LEU A 87 0.94 3.67 -12.35
C LEU A 87 1.01 2.17 -12.01
N ARG A 88 1.73 1.80 -10.95
CA ARG A 88 1.78 0.42 -10.46
C ARG A 88 0.41 -0.04 -9.95
N ASP A 89 -0.25 0.79 -9.16
CA ASP A 89 -1.55 0.50 -8.59
C ASP A 89 -2.65 0.41 -9.66
N LEU A 90 -2.53 1.18 -10.74
CA LEU A 90 -3.41 1.03 -11.91
C LEU A 90 -3.33 -0.40 -12.47
N PHE A 91 -2.14 -0.97 -12.63
CA PHE A 91 -1.99 -2.34 -13.11
C PHE A 91 -2.52 -3.36 -12.11
N TYR A 92 -2.32 -3.14 -10.81
CA TYR A 92 -2.85 -4.01 -9.75
C TYR A 92 -4.37 -4.02 -9.76
N ILE A 93 -4.99 -2.86 -9.74
CA ILE A 93 -6.46 -2.77 -9.70
C ILE A 93 -7.11 -3.33 -10.97
N CYS A 94 -6.52 -3.10 -12.13
CA CYS A 94 -6.99 -3.70 -13.38
C CYS A 94 -6.95 -5.24 -13.31
N SER A 95 -5.91 -5.82 -12.73
CA SER A 95 -5.79 -7.26 -12.55
C SER A 95 -6.85 -7.81 -11.59
N GLU A 96 -7.14 -7.09 -10.49
CA GLU A 96 -8.17 -7.49 -9.53
C GLU A 96 -9.57 -7.39 -10.15
N TYR A 97 -9.89 -6.30 -10.81
CA TYR A 97 -11.19 -6.15 -11.47
C TYR A 97 -11.44 -7.20 -12.56
N GLN A 98 -10.38 -7.66 -13.26
CA GLN A 98 -10.51 -8.74 -14.23
C GLN A 98 -10.97 -10.07 -13.60
N LYS A 99 -10.73 -10.30 -12.30
CA LYS A 99 -11.20 -11.48 -11.58
C LYS A 99 -12.64 -11.32 -11.08
N LEU A 100 -13.02 -10.09 -10.70
CA LEU A 100 -14.32 -9.77 -10.13
C LEU A 100 -15.41 -9.61 -11.19
N VAL A 101 -15.03 -9.22 -12.41
CA VAL A 101 -15.96 -8.89 -13.48
C VAL A 101 -16.29 -10.10 -14.35
N ASP A 102 -17.58 -10.38 -14.56
CA ASP A 102 -18.00 -11.32 -15.59
C ASP A 102 -17.82 -10.72 -16.99
N LYS A 103 -16.84 -11.25 -17.73
CA LYS A 103 -16.46 -10.76 -19.05
C LYS A 103 -17.63 -10.79 -20.07
N LYS A 104 -18.56 -11.75 -19.94
CA LYS A 104 -19.72 -11.84 -20.84
C LYS A 104 -20.71 -10.70 -20.57
N SER A 105 -20.89 -10.37 -19.30
CA SER A 105 -21.82 -9.30 -18.88
C SER A 105 -21.32 -7.89 -19.20
N LEU A 106 -20.01 -7.72 -19.51
CA LEU A 106 -19.48 -6.41 -19.98
C LEU A 106 -20.11 -5.92 -21.29
N TYR A 107 -20.62 -6.85 -22.09
CA TYR A 107 -21.29 -6.53 -23.37
C TYR A 107 -22.82 -6.45 -23.24
N SER A 108 -23.35 -6.58 -22.03
CA SER A 108 -24.79 -6.43 -21.76
C SER A 108 -25.16 -4.96 -21.54
N SER A 109 -26.47 -4.66 -21.55
CA SER A 109 -26.98 -3.33 -21.20
C SER A 109 -27.06 -3.09 -19.69
N THR A 110 -26.72 -4.08 -18.86
CA THR A 110 -26.78 -3.98 -17.40
C THR A 110 -25.45 -3.53 -16.85
N LEU A 111 -25.45 -2.45 -16.04
CA LEU A 111 -24.25 -1.96 -15.36
C LEU A 111 -23.74 -2.99 -14.35
N GLN A 112 -22.50 -3.43 -14.51
CA GLN A 112 -21.80 -4.19 -13.48
C GLN A 112 -21.24 -3.23 -12.43
N LYS A 113 -21.51 -3.50 -11.15
CA LYS A 113 -20.91 -2.78 -10.02
C LYS A 113 -19.65 -3.51 -9.59
N ILE A 114 -18.62 -2.74 -9.28
CA ILE A 114 -17.34 -3.21 -8.76
C ILE A 114 -17.01 -2.46 -7.46
N PRO A 115 -16.23 -3.03 -6.55
CA PRO A 115 -15.77 -2.33 -5.34
C PRO A 115 -15.00 -1.06 -5.70
N ALA A 116 -15.24 0.03 -4.96
CA ALA A 116 -14.46 1.26 -5.14
C ALA A 116 -13.03 1.04 -4.59
N PRO A 117 -11.97 1.40 -5.36
CA PRO A 117 -10.60 1.14 -4.93
C PRO A 117 -10.07 2.27 -4.06
N ASN A 118 -9.27 1.91 -3.05
CA ASN A 118 -8.55 2.82 -2.18
C ASN A 118 -7.08 2.40 -2.12
N PHE A 119 -6.15 3.33 -2.33
CA PHE A 119 -4.73 3.07 -2.42
C PHE A 119 -4.00 3.81 -1.31
N ILE A 120 -3.36 3.06 -0.41
CA ILE A 120 -2.63 3.60 0.74
C ILE A 120 -1.22 3.05 0.74
N GLU A 121 -0.24 3.94 0.76
CA GLU A 121 1.17 3.63 0.89
C GLU A 121 1.66 4.03 2.30
N PHE A 122 2.24 3.08 3.03
CA PHE A 122 2.90 3.31 4.32
C PHE A 122 4.39 3.54 4.06
N TYR A 123 4.80 4.80 4.08
CA TYR A 123 6.17 5.20 3.81
C TYR A 123 7.03 5.15 5.06
N ASN A 124 8.12 4.38 5.00
CA ASN A 124 9.15 4.32 6.04
C ASN A 124 10.55 4.47 5.42
N GLY A 125 10.77 5.51 4.65
CA GLY A 125 12.06 5.80 4.04
C GLY A 125 12.90 6.79 4.86
N SER A 126 14.17 6.92 4.51
CA SER A 126 15.11 7.87 5.12
C SER A 126 15.00 9.30 4.56
N THR A 127 14.32 9.49 3.43
CA THR A 127 14.08 10.81 2.87
C THR A 127 12.96 11.48 3.65
N ALA A 128 13.19 12.73 4.10
CA ALA A 128 12.16 13.49 4.80
C ALA A 128 10.90 13.65 3.93
N ALA A 129 9.75 13.34 4.50
CA ALA A 129 8.45 13.45 3.86
C ALA A 129 7.43 13.97 4.87
N PRO A 130 6.38 14.70 4.42
CA PRO A 130 5.30 15.13 5.30
C PRO A 130 4.53 13.93 5.86
N ASP A 131 3.66 14.17 6.84
CA ASP A 131 2.83 13.13 7.46
C ASP A 131 1.93 12.44 6.45
N CYS A 132 1.34 13.23 5.54
CA CYS A 132 0.48 12.74 4.48
C CYS A 132 0.78 13.49 3.18
N THR A 133 0.78 12.76 2.05
CA THR A 133 0.85 13.34 0.72
C THR A 133 0.07 12.49 -0.27
N GLU A 134 -0.26 13.05 -1.42
CA GLU A 134 -0.92 12.34 -2.51
C GLU A 134 0.00 12.21 -3.71
N LEU A 135 0.02 11.02 -4.30
CA LEU A 135 0.58 10.77 -5.61
C LEU A 135 -0.55 10.61 -6.61
N ARG A 136 -0.42 11.23 -7.77
CA ARG A 136 -1.47 11.26 -8.79
C ARG A 136 -0.98 10.63 -10.09
N LEU A 137 -1.82 9.79 -10.69
CA LEU A 137 -1.51 9.15 -11.98
C LEU A 137 -1.30 10.17 -13.08
N SER A 138 -2.06 11.26 -13.06
CA SER A 138 -1.93 12.36 -14.04
C SER A 138 -0.55 13.00 -14.07
N SER A 139 0.23 12.89 -13.00
CA SER A 139 1.62 13.36 -12.96
C SER A 139 2.56 12.55 -13.87
N ALA A 140 2.15 11.37 -14.31
CA ALA A 140 2.90 10.51 -15.22
C ALA A 140 2.56 10.75 -16.70
N PHE A 141 1.56 11.59 -17.01
CA PHE A 141 1.19 11.88 -18.39
C PHE A 141 2.18 12.87 -19.02
N GLU A 142 2.70 12.54 -20.20
CA GLU A 142 3.65 13.41 -20.91
C GLU A 142 3.05 14.78 -21.25
N HIS A 143 1.78 14.79 -21.67
CA HIS A 143 1.02 15.99 -21.98
C HIS A 143 -0.40 15.88 -21.46
N LEU A 144 -0.76 16.75 -20.54
CA LEU A 144 -2.12 16.87 -20.01
C LEU A 144 -2.74 18.19 -20.47
N SER A 145 -3.81 18.09 -21.26
CA SER A 145 -4.61 19.23 -21.69
C SER A 145 -5.95 19.22 -20.97
N GLY A 146 -6.11 20.12 -20.00
CA GLY A 146 -7.30 20.17 -19.14
C GLY A 146 -7.32 19.08 -18.07
N GLU A 147 -8.51 18.77 -17.55
CA GLU A 147 -8.69 17.75 -16.52
C GLU A 147 -8.40 16.33 -17.04
N PRO A 148 -7.68 15.50 -16.27
CA PRO A 148 -7.41 14.12 -16.65
C PRO A 148 -8.71 13.33 -16.78
N LYS A 149 -8.83 12.53 -17.84
CA LYS A 149 -9.98 11.62 -18.04
C LYS A 149 -9.79 10.28 -17.34
N LEU A 150 -8.59 9.99 -16.90
CA LEU A 150 -8.23 8.88 -16.04
C LEU A 150 -7.39 9.43 -14.91
N GLU A 151 -7.83 9.23 -13.68
CA GLU A 151 -7.07 9.59 -12.48
C GLU A 151 -7.09 8.47 -11.47
N LEU A 152 -5.96 8.25 -10.81
CA LEU A 152 -5.78 7.39 -9.66
C LEU A 152 -4.92 8.14 -8.65
N ILE A 153 -5.39 8.16 -7.42
CA ILE A 153 -4.72 8.88 -6.33
C ILE A 153 -4.27 7.86 -5.29
N VAL A 154 -3.00 7.91 -4.94
CA VAL A 154 -2.41 7.12 -3.84
C VAL A 154 -2.16 8.03 -2.66
N THR A 155 -2.73 7.71 -1.52
CA THR A 155 -2.44 8.40 -0.25
C THR A 155 -1.19 7.80 0.37
N VAL A 156 -0.16 8.60 0.57
CA VAL A 156 1.10 8.21 1.22
C VAL A 156 1.10 8.70 2.66
N LEU A 157 1.17 7.77 3.60
CA LEU A 157 1.24 8.03 5.05
C LEU A 157 2.65 7.78 5.55
N ASN A 158 3.28 8.80 6.10
CA ASN A 158 4.61 8.68 6.70
C ASN A 158 4.51 7.96 8.05
N VAL A 159 5.03 6.74 8.11
CA VAL A 159 5.00 5.91 9.33
C VAL A 159 6.35 5.87 10.06
N ASN A 160 7.24 6.82 9.80
CA ASN A 160 8.42 7.00 10.61
C ASN A 160 8.06 7.49 12.03
N VAL A 161 8.91 7.17 12.99
CA VAL A 161 8.74 7.63 14.38
C VAL A 161 8.65 9.17 14.41
N GLY A 162 7.65 9.68 15.11
CA GLY A 162 7.38 11.13 15.22
C GLY A 162 6.39 11.67 14.18
N HIS A 163 5.93 10.83 13.25
CA HIS A 163 4.92 11.19 12.25
C HIS A 163 3.57 10.52 12.55
N ASN A 164 2.47 11.10 12.02
CA ASN A 164 1.11 10.57 12.11
C ASN A 164 0.72 10.06 13.52
N ALA A 165 0.90 10.91 14.54
CA ALA A 165 0.72 10.53 15.95
C ALA A 165 -0.66 9.94 16.25
N GLU A 166 -1.72 10.45 15.63
CA GLU A 166 -3.09 9.95 15.78
C GLU A 166 -3.23 8.53 15.22
N LEU A 167 -2.73 8.29 14.01
CA LEU A 167 -2.69 6.96 13.39
C LEU A 167 -1.95 5.96 14.28
N MET A 168 -0.79 6.35 14.84
CA MET A 168 0.02 5.52 15.72
C MET A 168 -0.66 5.21 17.05
N GLN A 169 -1.45 6.14 17.58
CA GLN A 169 -2.23 5.92 18.80
C GLN A 169 -3.40 4.94 18.59
N HIS A 170 -4.01 4.95 17.41
CA HIS A 170 -5.15 4.09 17.10
C HIS A 170 -4.75 2.71 16.56
N CYS A 171 -3.50 2.50 16.14
CA CYS A 171 -2.97 1.20 15.74
C CYS A 171 -1.64 0.92 16.44
N ASN A 172 -1.70 0.27 17.62
CA ASN A 172 -0.51 -0.04 18.42
C ASN A 172 0.49 -0.90 17.63
N THR A 173 0.02 -1.87 16.87
CA THR A 173 0.86 -2.76 16.05
C THR A 173 1.64 -2.00 14.99
N LEU A 174 1.03 -0.98 14.36
CA LEU A 174 1.74 -0.10 13.42
C LEU A 174 2.81 0.74 14.12
N ASN A 175 2.50 1.24 15.32
CA ASN A 175 3.45 2.00 16.14
C ASN A 175 4.66 1.14 16.55
N GLU A 176 4.44 -0.07 17.04
CA GLU A 176 5.51 -1.01 17.38
C GLU A 176 6.35 -1.37 16.16
N TYR A 177 5.71 -1.58 15.01
CA TYR A 177 6.37 -1.82 13.73
C TYR A 177 7.27 -0.63 13.34
N ALA A 178 6.77 0.61 13.43
CA ALA A 178 7.52 1.83 13.15
C ALA A 178 8.75 1.97 14.07
N GLN A 179 8.59 1.70 15.37
CA GLN A 179 9.68 1.70 16.33
C GLN A 179 10.73 0.64 16.01
N TYR A 180 10.32 -0.57 15.69
CA TYR A 180 11.23 -1.65 15.28
C TYR A 180 12.04 -1.26 14.04
N LEU A 181 11.41 -0.66 13.03
CA LEU A 181 12.12 -0.19 11.84
C LEU A 181 13.13 0.92 12.14
N SER A 182 12.82 1.81 13.08
CA SER A 182 13.76 2.87 13.50
C SER A 182 15.04 2.30 14.11
N LEU A 183 14.94 1.23 14.90
CA LEU A 183 16.09 0.55 15.48
C LEU A 183 16.98 -0.10 14.41
N ILE A 184 16.40 -0.66 13.37
CA ILE A 184 17.14 -1.22 12.24
C ILE A 184 17.88 -0.12 11.48
N HIS A 185 17.25 1.04 11.25
CA HIS A 185 17.89 2.18 10.59
C HIS A 185 19.11 2.72 11.37
N ILE A 186 19.05 2.71 12.69
CA ILE A 186 20.16 3.14 13.56
C ILE A 186 21.32 2.13 13.52
N SER A 187 21.04 0.84 13.37
CA SER A 187 22.04 -0.22 13.34
C SER A 187 22.70 -0.42 11.96
N GLU A 188 22.13 0.13 10.89
CA GLU A 188 22.76 0.13 9.57
C GLU A 188 23.89 1.18 9.59
N PRO A 189 25.20 0.79 9.41
CA PRO A 189 26.29 1.75 9.47
C PRO A 189 26.15 2.79 8.37
N THR A 190 26.07 4.06 8.79
CA THR A 190 26.11 5.21 7.88
C THR A 190 27.44 5.15 7.11
N ARG A 191 27.43 4.63 5.90
CA ARG A 191 28.61 4.73 5.04
C ARG A 191 28.78 6.19 4.66
N LEU A 192 29.75 6.82 5.30
CA LEU A 192 30.33 8.08 4.86
C LEU A 192 30.65 7.96 3.36
N ARG A 193 30.18 8.94 2.59
CA ARG A 193 30.55 9.15 1.18
C ARG A 193 31.97 9.65 1.09
#